data_4ee325736fd88f7eed7002b90287d893
#
_entry.id   4ee325736fd88f7eed7002b90287d893
#
_cell.length_a   1.000
_cell.length_b   1.000
_cell.length_c   1.000
_cell.angle_alpha   90.00
_cell.angle_beta   90.00
_cell.angle_gamma   90.00
#
_symmetry.space_group_name_H-M   'P 1'
#
loop_
_entity.id
_entity.type
_entity.pdbx_description
1 polymer ?
#
loop_
_entity_poly.entity_id
_entity_poly.type
_entity_poly.pdbx_seq_one_letter_code
_entity_poly.pdbx_strand_id
1 'polypeptide(L)'
;MYQANSKKTAILCIIDILKKHTDSEHTLTQKQIQDILESEYGLKLDRKAVKRNLTDLVDMGFDVGYSERIRKTKSGEDETDLSARYITRAFDDSELRLLIDSILFSKYIPYSQCKELIEKLEKQSNKYFSAKVRHVRNLPVTMPANKELFYTIGILDEAIEQGKKVKFHYSDFNLKLEREKRIHYGKPAEYIINPYQMVAANGRYYLIGNYDKFDNVSHYRIDRIIDIEIIDEPVKPMKKVNGLKNGLDLPKHMAEHIYMYCGESVKVKFRTDKYIINDIVDWFGTAVKFSNETEETVDVSVKVNENAMFHWSMQYGTRVEVIEPESLRKSLADAVRAMNDKYNGGKTNG
;
A
#
# COMPACT_ATOMS: atom_id res chain seq x y z
N MET A 1 -10.34 19.49 -27.33
CA MET A 1 -10.84 20.79 -26.82
C MET A 1 -12.37 20.73 -26.82
N TYR A 2 -13.04 20.67 -25.66
CA TYR A 2 -14.48 20.71 -25.56
C TYR A 2 -14.91 22.16 -25.74
N GLN A 3 -15.59 22.50 -26.85
CA GLN A 3 -16.28 23.78 -26.97
C GLN A 3 -17.57 23.73 -26.14
N ALA A 4 -17.58 24.42 -25.02
CA ALA A 4 -18.79 24.56 -24.20
C ALA A 4 -19.74 25.57 -24.90
N ASN A 5 -20.66 25.06 -25.68
CA ASN A 5 -21.58 25.89 -26.49
C ASN A 5 -22.76 26.51 -25.71
N SER A 6 -22.79 26.45 -24.37
CA SER A 6 -23.91 26.92 -23.57
C SER A 6 -23.47 27.61 -22.28
N LYS A 7 -24.03 28.77 -21.97
CA LYS A 7 -23.89 29.44 -20.67
C LYS A 7 -24.35 28.57 -19.49
N LYS A 8 -25.12 27.49 -19.74
CA LYS A 8 -25.54 26.52 -18.71
C LYS A 8 -24.38 25.64 -18.21
N THR A 9 -23.31 25.45 -19.00
CA THR A 9 -22.13 24.65 -18.60
C THR A 9 -21.05 25.49 -17.92
N ALA A 10 -21.28 26.80 -17.76
CA ALA A 10 -20.30 27.74 -17.21
C ALA A 10 -19.80 27.34 -15.81
N ILE A 11 -20.71 26.88 -14.95
CA ILE A 11 -20.38 26.48 -13.58
C ILE A 11 -19.42 25.27 -13.57
N LEU A 12 -19.62 24.30 -14.47
CA LEU A 12 -18.73 23.14 -14.60
C LEU A 12 -17.34 23.54 -15.09
N CYS A 13 -17.27 24.51 -16.04
CA CYS A 13 -16.01 25.06 -16.52
C CYS A 13 -15.27 25.81 -15.39
N ILE A 14 -16.00 26.59 -14.57
CA ILE A 14 -15.42 27.31 -13.43
C ILE A 14 -14.88 26.33 -12.39
N ILE A 15 -15.59 25.24 -12.07
CA ILE A 15 -15.08 24.19 -11.17
C ILE A 15 -13.77 23.60 -11.74
N ASP A 16 -13.75 23.27 -13.04
CA ASP A 16 -12.59 22.67 -13.68
C ASP A 16 -11.39 23.62 -13.69
N ILE A 17 -11.63 24.92 -13.95
CA ILE A 17 -10.61 25.98 -13.85
C ILE A 17 -10.04 26.07 -12.44
N LEU A 18 -10.90 26.15 -11.42
CA LEU A 18 -10.47 26.23 -10.03
C LEU A 18 -9.64 24.98 -9.65
N LYS A 19 -10.10 23.78 -10.00
CA LYS A 19 -9.37 22.53 -9.74
C LYS A 19 -8.02 22.48 -10.40
N LYS A 20 -7.88 22.94 -11.66
CA LYS A 20 -6.64 22.87 -12.44
C LYS A 20 -5.63 23.97 -12.09
N HIS A 21 -6.11 25.14 -11.76
CA HIS A 21 -5.29 26.35 -11.71
C HIS A 21 -5.17 26.98 -10.32
N THR A 22 -5.79 26.40 -9.27
CA THR A 22 -5.76 27.00 -7.94
C THR A 22 -5.40 26.03 -6.81
N ASP A 23 -4.87 26.60 -5.74
CA ASP A 23 -4.69 26.04 -4.41
C ASP A 23 -4.63 27.21 -3.41
N SER A 24 -4.34 26.92 -2.12
CA SER A 24 -4.23 27.95 -1.07
C SER A 24 -3.14 29.00 -1.36
N GLU A 25 -2.10 28.64 -2.12
CA GLU A 25 -1.00 29.54 -2.48
C GLU A 25 -1.23 30.22 -3.85
N HIS A 26 -1.97 29.55 -4.74
CA HIS A 26 -2.23 30.00 -6.12
C HIS A 26 -3.72 30.25 -6.31
N THR A 27 -4.13 31.49 -6.17
CA THR A 27 -5.54 31.91 -6.25
C THR A 27 -5.82 32.62 -7.57
N LEU A 28 -7.08 32.61 -8.03
CA LEU A 28 -7.51 33.33 -9.24
C LEU A 28 -8.50 34.44 -8.92
N THR A 29 -8.27 35.61 -9.49
CA THR A 29 -9.27 36.70 -9.51
C THR A 29 -10.41 36.39 -10.47
N GLN A 30 -11.57 37.05 -10.29
CA GLN A 30 -12.70 36.89 -11.22
C GLN A 30 -12.31 37.20 -12.67
N LYS A 31 -11.40 38.19 -12.88
CA LYS A 31 -10.90 38.53 -14.22
C LYS A 31 -10.08 37.38 -14.82
N GLN A 32 -9.17 36.81 -14.06
CA GLN A 32 -8.38 35.66 -14.52
C GLN A 32 -9.27 34.47 -14.86
N ILE A 33 -10.31 34.21 -14.05
CA ILE A 33 -11.31 33.15 -14.36
C ILE A 33 -12.01 33.44 -15.69
N GLN A 34 -12.41 34.73 -15.96
CA GLN A 34 -13.00 35.13 -17.24
C GLN A 34 -12.04 34.88 -18.42
N ASP A 35 -10.78 35.29 -18.27
CA ASP A 35 -9.75 35.16 -19.31
C ASP A 35 -9.48 33.67 -19.64
N ILE A 36 -9.44 32.78 -18.61
CA ILE A 36 -9.28 31.34 -18.79
C ILE A 36 -10.55 30.72 -19.41
N LEU A 37 -11.75 31.13 -18.99
CA LEU A 37 -13.01 30.67 -19.60
C LEU A 37 -13.05 30.98 -21.10
N GLU A 38 -12.61 32.18 -21.50
CA GLU A 38 -12.58 32.57 -22.91
C GLU A 38 -11.50 31.80 -23.67
N SER A 39 -10.30 31.66 -23.10
CA SER A 39 -9.15 31.05 -23.81
C SER A 39 -9.22 29.51 -23.88
N GLU A 40 -9.64 28.83 -22.80
CA GLU A 40 -9.63 27.37 -22.75
C GLU A 40 -10.96 26.73 -23.16
N TYR A 41 -12.09 27.43 -22.89
CA TYR A 41 -13.44 26.89 -23.11
C TYR A 41 -14.26 27.64 -24.17
N GLY A 42 -13.74 28.74 -24.71
CA GLY A 42 -14.46 29.57 -25.68
C GLY A 42 -15.71 30.26 -25.11
N LEU A 43 -15.82 30.38 -23.78
CA LEU A 43 -16.97 30.91 -23.07
C LEU A 43 -16.72 32.33 -22.59
N LYS A 44 -17.45 33.29 -23.15
CA LYS A 44 -17.40 34.69 -22.73
C LYS A 44 -18.51 34.99 -21.72
N LEU A 45 -18.13 35.24 -20.47
CA LEU A 45 -19.02 35.62 -19.37
C LEU A 45 -18.67 37.02 -18.84
N ASP A 46 -19.68 37.74 -18.41
CA ASP A 46 -19.46 38.99 -17.67
C ASP A 46 -19.09 38.72 -16.19
N ARG A 47 -18.56 39.74 -15.51
CA ARG A 47 -18.12 39.64 -14.12
C ARG A 47 -19.28 39.24 -13.17
N LYS A 48 -20.50 39.70 -13.43
CA LYS A 48 -21.67 39.37 -12.59
C LYS A 48 -22.03 37.89 -12.74
N ALA A 49 -21.97 37.35 -13.95
CA ALA A 49 -22.22 35.93 -14.19
C ALA A 49 -21.15 35.04 -13.54
N VAL A 50 -19.86 35.40 -13.61
CA VAL A 50 -18.82 34.66 -12.90
C VAL A 50 -19.05 34.72 -11.39
N LYS A 51 -19.33 35.89 -10.81
CA LYS A 51 -19.61 36.02 -9.38
C LYS A 51 -20.80 35.13 -8.96
N ARG A 52 -21.90 35.15 -9.72
CA ARG A 52 -23.07 34.32 -9.43
C ARG A 52 -22.73 32.84 -9.44
N ASN A 53 -22.05 32.34 -10.46
CA ASN A 53 -21.63 30.93 -10.51
C ASN A 53 -20.73 30.56 -9.33
N LEU A 54 -19.84 31.44 -8.88
CA LEU A 54 -18.99 31.21 -7.70
C LEU A 54 -19.82 31.14 -6.41
N THR A 55 -20.85 31.99 -6.29
CA THR A 55 -21.80 31.94 -5.16
C THR A 55 -22.63 30.65 -5.20
N ASP A 56 -23.17 30.30 -6.39
CA ASP A 56 -23.91 29.05 -6.58
C ASP A 56 -23.06 27.80 -6.18
N LEU A 57 -21.74 27.82 -6.45
CA LEU A 57 -20.83 26.74 -6.02
C LEU A 57 -20.76 26.63 -4.50
N VAL A 58 -20.62 27.75 -3.79
CA VAL A 58 -20.59 27.77 -2.32
C VAL A 58 -21.94 27.28 -1.77
N ASP A 59 -23.05 27.75 -2.34
CA ASP A 59 -24.42 27.34 -1.93
C ASP A 59 -24.65 25.83 -2.19
N MET A 60 -24.00 25.25 -3.20
CA MET A 60 -24.01 23.81 -3.49
C MET A 60 -23.08 22.98 -2.58
N GLY A 61 -22.37 23.63 -1.65
CA GLY A 61 -21.49 22.96 -0.69
C GLY A 61 -20.04 22.73 -1.16
N PHE A 62 -19.61 23.36 -2.27
CA PHE A 62 -18.20 23.35 -2.64
C PHE A 62 -17.43 24.28 -1.72
N ASP A 63 -16.30 23.78 -1.20
CA ASP A 63 -15.41 24.59 -0.36
C ASP A 63 -14.53 25.49 -1.24
N VAL A 64 -15.06 26.67 -1.54
CA VAL A 64 -14.38 27.72 -2.31
C VAL A 64 -13.80 28.75 -1.36
N GLY A 65 -12.49 28.64 -1.11
CA GLY A 65 -11.75 29.63 -0.33
C GLY A 65 -11.55 30.94 -1.09
N TYR A 66 -11.22 31.97 -0.33
CA TYR A 66 -10.90 33.30 -0.88
C TYR A 66 -9.78 33.96 -0.07
N SER A 67 -8.99 34.81 -0.73
CA SER A 67 -8.07 35.70 -0.02
C SER A 67 -8.72 37.05 0.20
N GLU A 68 -8.58 37.58 1.40
CA GLU A 68 -9.04 38.92 1.77
C GLU A 68 -7.98 39.95 1.39
N ARG A 69 -8.40 41.00 0.68
CA ARG A 69 -7.57 42.19 0.47
C ARG A 69 -8.28 43.39 1.07
N ILE A 70 -7.62 44.05 1.99
CA ILE A 70 -8.10 45.31 2.53
C ILE A 70 -7.81 46.39 1.49
N ARG A 71 -8.86 47.06 0.99
CA ARG A 71 -8.77 48.24 0.14
C ARG A 71 -9.30 49.43 0.88
N LYS A 72 -8.62 50.57 0.75
CA LYS A 72 -9.17 51.84 1.19
C LYS A 72 -10.20 52.32 0.20
N THR A 73 -11.41 52.60 0.67
CA THR A 73 -12.45 53.26 -0.13
C THR A 73 -12.06 54.73 -0.44
N LYS A 74 -12.74 55.37 -1.34
CA LYS A 74 -12.54 56.81 -1.61
C LYS A 74 -12.85 57.68 -0.38
N SER A 75 -13.58 57.17 0.60
CA SER A 75 -13.85 57.80 1.88
C SER A 75 -12.80 57.54 2.95
N GLY A 76 -11.75 56.71 2.67
CA GLY A 76 -10.67 56.40 3.59
C GLY A 76 -10.96 55.23 4.54
N GLU A 77 -12.12 54.59 4.44
CA GLU A 77 -12.48 53.41 5.24
C GLU A 77 -11.88 52.13 4.61
N ASP A 78 -11.56 51.18 5.46
CA ASP A 78 -11.04 49.87 5.02
C ASP A 78 -12.23 49.01 4.53
N GLU A 79 -12.22 48.62 3.24
CA GLU A 79 -13.17 47.68 2.65
C GLU A 79 -12.46 46.35 2.36
N THR A 80 -13.00 45.26 2.88
CA THR A 80 -12.48 43.92 2.58
C THR A 80 -12.97 43.45 1.21
N ASP A 81 -12.06 43.41 0.24
CA ASP A 81 -12.33 42.83 -1.08
C ASP A 81 -11.97 41.35 -1.10
N LEU A 82 -12.99 40.50 -1.23
CA LEU A 82 -12.86 39.05 -1.40
C LEU A 82 -12.48 38.72 -2.85
N SER A 83 -11.23 38.95 -3.20
CA SER A 83 -10.86 39.10 -4.62
C SER A 83 -10.30 37.85 -5.29
N ALA A 84 -9.69 36.97 -4.57
CA ALA A 84 -9.04 35.79 -5.15
C ALA A 84 -9.71 34.50 -4.64
N ARG A 85 -9.89 33.54 -5.53
CA ARG A 85 -10.62 32.30 -5.27
C ARG A 85 -9.72 31.10 -5.49
N TYR A 86 -9.91 30.07 -4.66
CA TYR A 86 -9.38 28.74 -4.86
C TYR A 86 -10.42 27.70 -4.39
N ILE A 87 -10.29 26.46 -4.84
CA ILE A 87 -11.11 25.36 -4.35
C ILE A 87 -10.27 24.45 -3.46
N THR A 88 -10.82 24.11 -2.30
CA THR A 88 -10.19 23.10 -1.42
C THR A 88 -10.33 21.74 -2.09
N ARG A 89 -9.23 21.03 -2.17
CA ARG A 89 -9.16 19.70 -2.78
C ARG A 89 -9.41 18.61 -1.74
N ALA A 90 -9.89 17.46 -2.21
CA ALA A 90 -10.09 16.28 -1.35
C ALA A 90 -8.77 15.79 -0.72
N PHE A 91 -7.64 15.99 -1.42
CA PHE A 91 -6.30 15.68 -0.93
C PHE A 91 -5.40 16.91 -1.06
N ASP A 92 -4.60 17.19 -0.04
CA ASP A 92 -3.50 18.14 -0.15
C ASP A 92 -2.30 17.55 -0.90
N ASP A 93 -1.29 18.37 -1.18
CA ASP A 93 -0.10 17.93 -1.92
C ASP A 93 0.72 16.87 -1.17
N SER A 94 0.75 16.92 0.16
CA SER A 94 1.49 15.97 1.00
C SER A 94 0.78 14.62 1.06
N GLU A 95 -0.54 14.62 1.18
CA GLU A 95 -1.38 13.41 1.15
C GLU A 95 -1.30 12.71 -0.20
N LEU A 96 -1.43 13.46 -1.31
CA LEU A 96 -1.27 12.90 -2.67
C LEU A 96 0.13 12.35 -2.88
N ARG A 97 1.16 13.04 -2.37
CA ARG A 97 2.54 12.58 -2.42
C ARG A 97 2.69 11.25 -1.70
N LEU A 98 2.16 11.14 -0.49
CA LEU A 98 2.21 9.91 0.30
C LEU A 98 1.51 8.74 -0.39
N LEU A 99 0.36 8.99 -1.03
CA LEU A 99 -0.36 7.97 -1.82
C LEU A 99 0.48 7.51 -3.03
N ILE A 100 1.09 8.44 -3.76
CA ILE A 100 1.97 8.12 -4.89
C ILE A 100 3.19 7.32 -4.43
N ASP A 101 3.86 7.76 -3.36
CA ASP A 101 5.03 7.06 -2.80
C ASP A 101 4.65 5.65 -2.32
N SER A 102 3.44 5.46 -1.76
CA SER A 102 2.92 4.14 -1.37
C SER A 102 2.73 3.20 -2.56
N ILE A 103 2.25 3.71 -3.70
CA ILE A 103 2.17 2.95 -4.96
C ILE A 103 3.57 2.60 -5.47
N LEU A 104 4.52 3.54 -5.43
CA LEU A 104 5.89 3.34 -5.84
C LEU A 104 6.63 2.33 -4.97
N PHE A 105 6.34 2.29 -3.69
CA PHE A 105 6.89 1.32 -2.74
C PHE A 105 6.33 -0.09 -2.92
N SER A 106 5.20 -0.24 -3.59
CA SER A 106 4.56 -1.52 -3.84
C SER A 106 5.41 -2.39 -4.78
N LYS A 107 5.79 -3.58 -4.30
CA LYS A 107 6.60 -4.57 -5.06
C LYS A 107 5.76 -5.52 -5.90
N TYR A 108 4.44 -5.38 -5.91
CA TYR A 108 3.52 -6.33 -6.56
C TYR A 108 2.72 -5.73 -7.70
N ILE A 109 2.58 -4.40 -7.76
CA ILE A 109 1.84 -3.73 -8.83
C ILE A 109 2.72 -3.65 -10.09
N PRO A 110 2.20 -4.08 -11.27
CA PRO A 110 2.91 -3.94 -12.54
C PRO A 110 3.27 -2.50 -12.86
N TYR A 111 4.42 -2.26 -13.47
CA TYR A 111 4.89 -0.92 -13.84
C TYR A 111 3.85 -0.09 -14.62
N SER A 112 3.22 -0.71 -15.63
CA SER A 112 2.19 -0.03 -16.43
C SER A 112 0.99 0.39 -15.59
N GLN A 113 0.56 -0.45 -14.65
CA GLN A 113 -0.55 -0.17 -13.74
C GLN A 113 -0.15 0.85 -12.68
N CYS A 114 1.08 0.80 -12.15
CA CYS A 114 1.63 1.85 -11.28
C CYS A 114 1.57 3.21 -11.97
N LYS A 115 2.07 3.30 -13.21
CA LYS A 115 2.06 4.54 -13.98
C LYS A 115 0.65 5.08 -14.17
N GLU A 116 -0.29 4.21 -14.57
CA GLU A 116 -1.70 4.60 -14.75
C GLU A 116 -2.35 5.10 -13.46
N LEU A 117 -2.10 4.43 -12.31
CA LEU A 117 -2.61 4.87 -11.01
C LEU A 117 -2.02 6.22 -10.58
N ILE A 118 -0.71 6.41 -10.77
CA ILE A 118 -0.05 7.68 -10.47
C ILE A 118 -0.62 8.80 -11.32
N GLU A 119 -0.82 8.58 -12.63
CA GLU A 119 -1.43 9.57 -13.52
C GLU A 119 -2.88 9.91 -13.11
N LYS A 120 -3.65 8.93 -12.58
CA LYS A 120 -4.99 9.18 -12.03
C LYS A 120 -4.94 9.99 -10.75
N LEU A 121 -3.98 9.73 -9.86
CA LEU A 121 -3.78 10.52 -8.64
C LEU A 121 -3.31 11.95 -8.95
N GLU A 122 -2.36 12.12 -9.86
CA GLU A 122 -1.88 13.44 -10.29
C GLU A 122 -3.03 14.31 -10.83
N LYS A 123 -4.04 13.71 -11.48
CA LYS A 123 -5.25 14.43 -11.95
C LYS A 123 -6.17 14.89 -10.82
N GLN A 124 -6.01 14.41 -9.59
CA GLN A 124 -6.74 14.91 -8.41
C GLN A 124 -6.14 16.20 -7.88
N SER A 125 -4.99 16.62 -8.38
CA SER A 125 -4.32 17.86 -8.04
C SER A 125 -4.33 18.87 -9.19
N ASN A 126 -3.62 19.97 -9.03
CA ASN A 126 -3.49 21.03 -10.00
C ASN A 126 -2.16 20.95 -10.79
N LYS A 127 -1.98 21.88 -11.73
CA LYS A 127 -0.79 21.97 -12.57
C LYS A 127 0.53 22.20 -11.80
N TYR A 128 0.46 22.71 -10.58
CA TYR A 128 1.65 23.00 -9.75
C TYR A 128 2.19 21.76 -9.06
N PHE A 129 1.33 20.80 -8.74
CA PHE A 129 1.73 19.54 -8.08
C PHE A 129 2.63 18.67 -8.97
N SER A 130 2.31 18.54 -10.26
CA SER A 130 3.08 17.69 -11.18
C SER A 130 4.54 18.11 -11.31
N ALA A 131 4.87 19.39 -11.05
CA ALA A 131 6.24 19.88 -11.00
C ALA A 131 7.00 19.40 -9.76
N LYS A 132 6.30 19.20 -8.64
CA LYS A 132 6.88 18.80 -7.34
C LYS A 132 7.25 17.31 -7.27
N VAL A 133 6.61 16.44 -8.07
CA VAL A 133 6.81 14.96 -8.02
C VAL A 133 7.70 14.39 -9.13
N ARG A 134 8.25 15.23 -10.02
CA ARG A 134 9.09 14.77 -11.15
C ARG A 134 10.33 13.96 -10.74
N HIS A 135 10.90 14.22 -9.57
CA HIS A 135 12.12 13.57 -9.08
C HIS A 135 11.88 12.18 -8.44
N VAL A 136 10.61 11.76 -8.25
CA VAL A 136 10.26 10.51 -7.57
C VAL A 136 10.00 9.36 -8.54
N ARG A 137 10.06 9.60 -9.84
CA ARG A 137 9.63 8.67 -10.90
C ARG A 137 10.58 7.50 -11.21
N ASN A 138 11.58 7.23 -10.41
CA ASN A 138 12.48 6.09 -10.63
C ASN A 138 11.86 4.78 -10.10
N LEU A 139 10.89 4.24 -10.84
CA LEU A 139 10.43 2.88 -10.64
C LEU A 139 11.44 1.90 -11.26
N PRO A 140 11.95 0.93 -10.49
CA PRO A 140 12.70 -0.16 -11.09
C PRO A 140 11.78 -0.99 -11.99
N VAL A 141 12.06 -0.99 -13.30
CA VAL A 141 11.31 -1.72 -14.34
C VAL A 141 11.49 -3.26 -14.24
N THR A 142 12.09 -3.76 -13.16
CA THR A 142 12.80 -5.04 -13.14
C THR A 142 11.98 -6.26 -12.72
N MET A 143 10.68 -6.18 -12.45
CA MET A 143 9.92 -7.39 -12.09
C MET A 143 8.92 -7.79 -13.16
N PRO A 144 8.97 -9.07 -13.62
CA PRO A 144 7.91 -9.61 -14.47
C PRO A 144 6.58 -9.55 -13.71
N ALA A 145 5.70 -8.69 -14.17
CA ALA A 145 4.48 -8.35 -13.48
C ALA A 145 3.34 -9.31 -13.84
N ASN A 146 2.46 -9.62 -12.88
CA ASN A 146 1.19 -10.27 -13.17
C ASN A 146 0.20 -9.23 -13.70
N LYS A 147 -0.09 -9.26 -14.99
CA LYS A 147 -1.05 -8.35 -15.65
C LYS A 147 -2.48 -8.52 -15.13
N GLU A 148 -2.79 -9.68 -14.57
CA GLU A 148 -4.12 -10.04 -14.03
C GLU A 148 -4.30 -9.68 -12.56
N LEU A 149 -3.33 -8.98 -11.95
CA LEU A 149 -3.33 -8.69 -10.52
C LEU A 149 -4.66 -8.08 -10.04
N PHE A 150 -5.15 -7.04 -10.71
CA PHE A 150 -6.39 -6.38 -10.31
C PHE A 150 -7.62 -7.25 -10.54
N TYR A 151 -7.62 -8.08 -11.57
CA TYR A 151 -8.64 -9.09 -11.77
C TYR A 151 -8.64 -10.11 -10.64
N THR A 152 -7.46 -10.63 -10.27
CA THR A 152 -7.29 -11.57 -9.15
C THR A 152 -7.79 -10.97 -7.84
N ILE A 153 -7.48 -9.69 -7.56
CA ILE A 153 -7.98 -8.98 -6.38
C ILE A 153 -9.51 -8.92 -6.40
N GLY A 154 -10.12 -8.54 -7.53
CA GLY A 154 -11.58 -8.46 -7.66
C GLY A 154 -12.28 -9.80 -7.42
N ILE A 155 -11.74 -10.90 -7.97
CA ILE A 155 -12.29 -12.25 -7.74
C ILE A 155 -12.14 -12.67 -6.26
N LEU A 156 -11.02 -12.32 -5.61
CA LEU A 156 -10.82 -12.62 -4.19
C LEU A 156 -11.77 -11.81 -3.30
N ASP A 157 -11.97 -10.51 -3.59
CA ASP A 157 -12.94 -9.68 -2.87
C ASP A 157 -14.35 -10.28 -2.95
N GLU A 158 -14.78 -10.63 -4.17
CA GLU A 158 -16.09 -11.24 -4.41
C GLU A 158 -16.23 -12.59 -3.67
N ALA A 159 -15.20 -13.45 -3.75
CA ALA A 159 -15.23 -14.75 -3.07
C ALA A 159 -15.29 -14.62 -1.55
N ILE A 160 -14.54 -13.67 -0.97
CA ILE A 160 -14.55 -13.39 0.48
C ILE A 160 -15.92 -12.86 0.91
N GLU A 161 -16.49 -11.90 0.17
CA GLU A 161 -17.82 -11.33 0.45
C GLU A 161 -18.91 -12.39 0.38
N GLN A 162 -18.88 -13.26 -0.63
CA GLN A 162 -19.85 -14.34 -0.81
C GLN A 162 -19.62 -15.55 0.12
N GLY A 163 -18.48 -15.61 0.82
CA GLY A 163 -18.10 -16.77 1.64
C GLY A 163 -17.89 -18.04 0.81
N LYS A 164 -17.33 -17.90 -0.40
CA LYS A 164 -17.09 -19.02 -1.33
C LYS A 164 -15.61 -19.33 -1.46
N LYS A 165 -15.30 -20.59 -1.77
CA LYS A 165 -13.95 -21.04 -2.07
C LYS A 165 -13.47 -20.48 -3.41
N VAL A 166 -12.15 -20.43 -3.57
CA VAL A 166 -11.51 -20.15 -4.86
C VAL A 166 -10.61 -21.31 -5.28
N LYS A 167 -10.46 -21.47 -6.58
CA LYS A 167 -9.50 -22.38 -7.18
C LYS A 167 -8.55 -21.59 -8.04
N PHE A 168 -7.25 -21.89 -7.98
CA PHE A 168 -6.22 -21.22 -8.77
C PHE A 168 -4.98 -22.08 -8.97
N HIS A 169 -4.13 -21.68 -9.90
CA HIS A 169 -2.74 -22.12 -9.99
C HIS A 169 -1.82 -21.10 -9.33
N TYR A 170 -0.67 -21.58 -8.82
CA TYR A 170 0.34 -20.73 -8.21
C TYR A 170 1.60 -20.74 -9.07
N SER A 171 2.16 -19.56 -9.35
CA SER A 171 3.31 -19.42 -10.23
C SER A 171 4.59 -19.15 -9.48
N ASP A 172 5.69 -19.74 -9.95
CA ASP A 172 7.06 -19.44 -9.56
C ASP A 172 7.85 -18.91 -10.77
N PHE A 173 9.03 -18.36 -10.55
CA PHE A 173 9.94 -17.97 -11.62
C PHE A 173 10.95 -19.08 -11.90
N ASN A 174 11.19 -19.35 -13.19
CA ASN A 174 12.31 -20.16 -13.64
C ASN A 174 13.60 -19.32 -13.73
N LEU A 175 14.72 -19.96 -14.07
CA LEU A 175 16.03 -19.30 -14.22
C LEU A 175 16.09 -18.26 -15.34
N LYS A 176 15.13 -18.28 -16.27
CA LYS A 176 14.97 -17.27 -17.33
C LYS A 176 14.09 -16.09 -16.91
N LEU A 177 13.66 -16.04 -15.62
CA LEU A 177 12.74 -15.05 -15.07
C LEU A 177 11.33 -15.10 -15.71
N GLU A 178 10.96 -16.22 -16.30
CA GLU A 178 9.62 -16.48 -16.81
C GLU A 178 8.75 -17.09 -15.72
N ARG A 179 7.45 -16.77 -15.74
CA ARG A 179 6.48 -17.35 -14.81
C ARG A 179 6.03 -18.72 -15.30
N GLU A 180 6.15 -19.71 -14.43
CA GLU A 180 5.69 -21.07 -14.69
C GLU A 180 4.74 -21.52 -13.59
N LYS A 181 3.72 -22.31 -13.95
CA LYS A 181 2.84 -22.96 -12.98
C LYS A 181 3.68 -23.90 -12.10
N ARG A 182 3.46 -23.83 -10.79
CA ARG A 182 4.08 -24.79 -9.87
C ARG A 182 3.64 -26.21 -10.22
N ILE A 183 4.57 -27.12 -10.29
CA ILE A 183 4.33 -28.52 -10.66
C ILE A 183 4.34 -29.39 -9.40
N HIS A 184 3.31 -30.21 -9.23
CA HIS A 184 3.28 -31.28 -8.26
C HIS A 184 3.02 -32.61 -8.99
N TYR A 185 3.86 -33.61 -8.74
CA TYR A 185 3.75 -34.94 -9.38
C TYR A 185 3.64 -34.89 -10.92
N GLY A 186 4.40 -33.99 -11.56
CA GLY A 186 4.46 -33.86 -13.02
C GLY A 186 3.28 -33.13 -13.67
N LYS A 187 2.35 -32.56 -12.88
CA LYS A 187 1.20 -31.77 -13.36
C LYS A 187 1.15 -30.40 -12.69
N PRO A 188 0.57 -29.39 -13.37
CA PRO A 188 0.30 -28.10 -12.70
C PRO A 188 -0.52 -28.29 -11.43
N ALA A 189 -0.01 -27.75 -10.33
CA ALA A 189 -0.66 -27.86 -9.03
C ALA A 189 -1.87 -26.93 -8.98
N GLU A 190 -3.03 -27.49 -8.67
CA GLU A 190 -4.27 -26.77 -8.43
C GLU A 190 -4.49 -26.59 -6.92
N TYR A 191 -4.85 -25.37 -6.52
CA TYR A 191 -5.08 -25.01 -5.13
C TYR A 191 -6.55 -24.63 -4.93
N ILE A 192 -7.25 -25.37 -4.06
CA ILE A 192 -8.60 -25.04 -3.60
C ILE A 192 -8.45 -24.41 -2.22
N ILE A 193 -8.80 -23.13 -2.12
CA ILE A 193 -8.52 -22.30 -0.96
C ILE A 193 -9.82 -21.73 -0.40
N ASN A 194 -9.91 -21.71 0.92
CA ASN A 194 -10.90 -20.95 1.67
C ASN A 194 -10.33 -19.55 1.92
N PRO A 195 -10.72 -18.52 1.17
CA PRO A 195 -10.19 -17.17 1.34
C PRO A 195 -10.85 -16.50 2.55
N TYR A 196 -10.05 -15.82 3.38
CA TYR A 196 -10.57 -15.12 4.56
C TYR A 196 -10.30 -13.63 4.54
N GLN A 197 -9.09 -13.21 4.19
CA GLN A 197 -8.68 -11.81 4.23
C GLN A 197 -7.53 -11.55 3.27
N MET A 198 -7.51 -10.36 2.67
CA MET A 198 -6.35 -9.84 1.96
C MET A 198 -5.62 -8.80 2.79
N VAL A 199 -4.26 -8.83 2.78
CA VAL A 199 -3.43 -7.93 3.57
C VAL A 199 -2.17 -7.49 2.83
N ALA A 200 -1.74 -6.25 3.06
CA ALA A 200 -0.45 -5.76 2.63
C ALA A 200 0.61 -6.01 3.72
N ALA A 201 1.73 -6.60 3.35
CA ALA A 201 2.86 -6.86 4.23
C ALA A 201 4.18 -6.78 3.46
N ASN A 202 5.18 -6.08 3.99
CA ASN A 202 6.54 -6.00 3.43
C ASN A 202 6.57 -5.58 1.94
N GLY A 203 5.70 -4.64 1.55
CA GLY A 203 5.56 -4.16 0.18
C GLY A 203 4.95 -5.18 -0.78
N ARG A 204 4.23 -6.19 -0.27
CA ARG A 204 3.54 -7.22 -1.05
C ARG A 204 2.10 -7.39 -0.56
N TYR A 205 1.27 -8.01 -1.41
CA TYR A 205 -0.12 -8.27 -1.10
C TYR A 205 -0.34 -9.78 -0.94
N TYR A 206 -0.97 -10.17 0.15
CA TYR A 206 -1.17 -11.57 0.52
C TYR A 206 -2.64 -11.89 0.74
N LEU A 207 -3.04 -13.10 0.35
CA LEU A 207 -4.26 -13.75 0.79
C LEU A 207 -3.96 -14.57 2.04
N ILE A 208 -4.66 -14.30 3.13
CA ILE A 208 -4.76 -15.17 4.30
C ILE A 208 -5.94 -16.11 4.04
N GLY A 209 -5.68 -17.40 4.03
CA GLY A 209 -6.69 -18.42 3.76
C GLY A 209 -6.34 -19.75 4.39
N ASN A 210 -7.08 -20.77 4.01
CA ASN A 210 -6.80 -22.15 4.38
C ASN A 210 -6.80 -23.02 3.12
N TYR A 211 -5.77 -23.83 2.95
CA TYR A 211 -5.78 -24.84 1.89
C TYR A 211 -6.74 -25.95 2.30
N ASP A 212 -7.75 -26.19 1.50
CA ASP A 212 -8.90 -27.04 1.87
C ASP A 212 -8.51 -28.44 2.35
N LYS A 213 -7.39 -28.97 1.86
CA LYS A 213 -6.82 -30.27 2.25
C LYS A 213 -6.27 -30.33 3.68
N PHE A 214 -6.02 -29.18 4.32
CA PHE A 214 -5.37 -29.08 5.62
C PHE A 214 -6.21 -28.24 6.60
N ASP A 215 -5.81 -28.22 7.86
CA ASP A 215 -6.51 -27.47 8.91
C ASP A 215 -5.70 -26.28 9.44
N ASN A 216 -4.62 -25.90 8.78
CA ASN A 216 -3.78 -24.74 9.15
C ASN A 216 -4.03 -23.53 8.26
N VAL A 217 -3.65 -22.36 8.76
CA VAL A 217 -3.62 -21.11 7.99
C VAL A 217 -2.52 -21.17 6.95
N SER A 218 -2.81 -20.63 5.78
CA SER A 218 -1.87 -20.48 4.66
C SER A 218 -1.85 -19.05 4.16
N HIS A 219 -0.71 -18.61 3.66
CA HIS A 219 -0.51 -17.29 3.08
C HIS A 219 -0.09 -17.45 1.62
N TYR A 220 -0.78 -16.75 0.72
CA TYR A 220 -0.48 -16.77 -0.71
C TYR A 220 -0.20 -15.36 -1.18
N ARG A 221 0.90 -15.16 -1.87
CA ARG A 221 1.16 -13.89 -2.56
C ARG A 221 0.20 -13.76 -3.72
N ILE A 222 -0.60 -12.69 -3.73
CA ILE A 222 -1.64 -12.48 -4.74
C ILE A 222 -1.01 -12.29 -6.13
N ASP A 223 0.14 -11.64 -6.22
CA ASP A 223 0.86 -11.46 -7.47
C ASP A 223 1.37 -12.77 -8.13
N ARG A 224 1.33 -13.90 -7.40
CA ARG A 224 1.68 -15.22 -7.91
C ARG A 224 0.48 -16.11 -8.26
N ILE A 225 -0.72 -15.66 -7.94
CA ILE A 225 -1.96 -16.36 -8.27
C ILE A 225 -2.26 -16.13 -9.76
N ILE A 226 -2.58 -17.21 -10.48
CA ILE A 226 -2.99 -17.20 -11.88
C ILE A 226 -4.16 -18.16 -12.08
N ASP A 227 -4.96 -17.92 -13.14
CA ASP A 227 -6.13 -18.74 -13.50
C ASP A 227 -7.10 -18.93 -12.32
N ILE A 228 -7.42 -17.83 -11.60
CA ILE A 228 -8.31 -17.88 -10.45
C ILE A 228 -9.78 -17.92 -10.88
N GLU A 229 -10.55 -18.76 -10.20
CA GLU A 229 -12.01 -18.83 -10.34
C GLU A 229 -12.69 -19.06 -8.97
N ILE A 230 -13.92 -18.57 -8.83
CA ILE A 230 -14.77 -18.86 -7.66
C ILE A 230 -15.40 -20.22 -7.85
N ILE A 231 -15.40 -21.04 -6.79
CA ILE A 231 -16.10 -22.32 -6.76
C ILE A 231 -17.39 -22.13 -5.97
N ASP A 232 -18.49 -22.71 -6.46
CA ASP A 232 -19.78 -22.63 -5.77
C ASP A 232 -19.86 -23.59 -4.56
N GLU A 233 -18.87 -23.46 -3.69
CA GLU A 233 -18.77 -24.17 -2.42
C GLU A 233 -18.53 -23.19 -1.29
N PRO A 234 -19.18 -23.37 -0.12
CA PRO A 234 -18.98 -22.50 1.04
C PRO A 234 -17.57 -22.70 1.62
N VAL A 235 -16.98 -21.61 2.14
CA VAL A 235 -15.69 -21.66 2.82
C VAL A 235 -15.77 -22.49 4.10
N LYS A 236 -14.67 -23.19 4.44
CA LYS A 236 -14.48 -23.79 5.75
C LYS A 236 -14.53 -22.69 6.82
N PRO A 237 -15.41 -22.78 7.84
CA PRO A 237 -15.47 -21.78 8.89
C PRO A 237 -14.14 -21.62 9.62
N MET A 238 -13.70 -20.39 9.91
CA MET A 238 -12.43 -20.08 10.59
C MET A 238 -12.26 -20.87 11.89
N LYS A 239 -13.34 -21.11 12.65
CA LYS A 239 -13.31 -21.92 13.90
C LYS A 239 -12.80 -23.35 13.72
N LYS A 240 -12.82 -23.87 12.49
CA LYS A 240 -12.29 -25.21 12.15
C LYS A 240 -10.84 -25.15 11.67
N VAL A 241 -10.24 -23.97 11.61
CA VAL A 241 -8.87 -23.77 11.13
C VAL A 241 -7.96 -23.49 12.33
N ASN A 242 -6.87 -24.24 12.43
CA ASN A 242 -5.88 -24.04 13.48
C ASN A 242 -5.25 -22.63 13.33
N GLY A 243 -5.16 -21.92 14.46
CA GLY A 243 -4.74 -20.52 14.47
C GLY A 243 -5.87 -19.49 14.29
N LEU A 244 -7.09 -19.91 13.84
CA LEU A 244 -8.23 -19.03 13.63
C LEU A 244 -9.48 -19.41 14.43
N LYS A 245 -9.35 -20.26 15.47
CA LYS A 245 -10.48 -20.75 16.26
C LYS A 245 -11.35 -19.65 16.87
N ASN A 246 -10.76 -18.52 17.21
CA ASN A 246 -11.41 -17.33 17.79
C ASN A 246 -11.62 -16.21 16.78
N GLY A 247 -11.57 -16.49 15.47
CA GLY A 247 -11.55 -15.51 14.39
C GLY A 247 -10.14 -15.03 14.06
N LEU A 248 -10.03 -14.14 13.08
CA LEU A 248 -8.78 -13.51 12.65
C LEU A 248 -8.60 -12.17 13.36
N ASP A 249 -7.74 -12.14 14.37
CA ASP A 249 -7.21 -10.91 14.96
C ASP A 249 -6.05 -10.42 14.07
N LEU A 250 -6.35 -9.55 13.12
CA LEU A 250 -5.40 -9.15 12.08
C LEU A 250 -4.13 -8.48 12.62
N PRO A 251 -4.19 -7.49 13.55
CA PRO A 251 -2.98 -6.90 14.13
C PRO A 251 -2.06 -7.93 14.78
N LYS A 252 -2.64 -8.84 15.57
CA LYS A 252 -1.89 -9.91 16.22
C LYS A 252 -1.31 -10.89 15.21
N HIS A 253 -2.10 -11.28 14.21
CA HIS A 253 -1.67 -12.20 13.15
C HIS A 253 -0.47 -11.63 12.39
N MET A 254 -0.52 -10.34 12.02
CA MET A 254 0.58 -9.66 11.32
C MET A 254 1.85 -9.58 12.17
N ALA A 255 1.73 -9.28 13.46
CA ALA A 255 2.87 -9.25 14.38
C ALA A 255 3.52 -10.62 14.59
N GLU A 256 2.72 -11.71 14.57
CA GLU A 256 3.21 -13.08 14.70
C GLU A 256 3.81 -13.64 13.38
N HIS A 257 3.39 -13.14 12.20
CA HIS A 257 3.79 -13.66 10.88
C HIS A 257 4.58 -12.64 10.05
N ILE A 258 5.68 -12.11 10.62
CA ILE A 258 6.46 -11.00 10.05
C ILE A 258 6.92 -11.17 8.59
N TYR A 259 7.09 -12.42 8.10
CA TYR A 259 7.40 -12.74 6.71
C TYR A 259 6.27 -13.46 5.98
N MET A 260 5.08 -13.54 6.58
CA MET A 260 3.93 -14.27 6.04
C MET A 260 4.24 -15.75 5.74
N TYR A 261 5.12 -16.38 6.53
CA TYR A 261 5.33 -17.83 6.50
C TYR A 261 4.15 -18.56 7.15
N CYS A 262 3.82 -19.73 6.59
CA CYS A 262 2.85 -20.65 7.20
C CYS A 262 3.48 -21.38 8.39
N GLY A 263 2.64 -21.89 9.30
CA GLY A 263 3.06 -22.65 10.46
C GLY A 263 2.67 -21.99 11.77
N GLU A 264 3.01 -22.64 12.86
CA GLU A 264 2.63 -22.20 14.20
C GLU A 264 3.49 -21.05 14.71
N SER A 265 2.87 -20.22 15.56
CA SER A 265 3.58 -19.16 16.29
C SER A 265 3.93 -19.67 17.68
N VAL A 266 5.20 -19.57 18.03
CA VAL A 266 5.75 -20.01 19.32
C VAL A 266 6.25 -18.82 20.12
N LYS A 267 6.36 -18.99 21.43
CA LYS A 267 7.06 -18.03 22.29
C LYS A 267 8.54 -18.17 22.07
N VAL A 268 9.21 -17.07 21.70
CA VAL A 268 10.65 -17.01 21.54
C VAL A 268 11.24 -16.03 22.52
N LYS A 269 12.30 -16.44 23.19
CA LYS A 269 13.16 -15.57 24.00
C LYS A 269 14.53 -15.50 23.35
N PHE A 270 15.03 -14.30 23.14
CA PHE A 270 16.35 -14.09 22.56
C PHE A 270 17.05 -12.90 23.24
N ARG A 271 18.38 -12.95 23.27
CA ARG A 271 19.23 -11.84 23.71
C ARG A 271 19.70 -11.06 22.51
N THR A 272 19.79 -9.76 22.66
CA THR A 272 20.23 -8.87 21.59
C THR A 272 20.95 -7.64 22.09
N ASP A 273 21.76 -7.03 21.20
CA ASP A 273 22.34 -5.71 21.44
C ASP A 273 21.23 -4.65 21.48
N LYS A 274 21.34 -3.69 22.41
CA LYS A 274 20.40 -2.56 22.48
C LYS A 274 20.38 -1.70 21.22
N TYR A 275 21.41 -1.77 20.40
CA TYR A 275 21.53 -1.05 19.15
C TYR A 275 20.38 -1.35 18.16
N ILE A 276 19.82 -2.57 18.17
CA ILE A 276 18.73 -2.96 17.24
C ILE A 276 17.32 -2.91 17.87
N ILE A 277 17.13 -2.19 18.98
CA ILE A 277 15.79 -2.08 19.61
C ILE A 277 14.76 -1.49 18.64
N ASN A 278 15.12 -0.49 17.84
CA ASN A 278 14.22 0.10 16.85
C ASN A 278 13.78 -0.94 15.82
N ASP A 279 14.72 -1.73 15.29
CA ASP A 279 14.41 -2.83 14.35
C ASP A 279 13.47 -3.85 15.00
N ILE A 280 13.64 -4.16 16.29
CA ILE A 280 12.76 -5.08 17.01
C ILE A 280 11.33 -4.54 17.07
N VAL A 281 11.17 -3.26 17.38
CA VAL A 281 9.86 -2.60 17.42
C VAL A 281 9.25 -2.53 16.02
N ASP A 282 10.04 -2.25 15.00
CA ASP A 282 9.59 -2.21 13.60
C ASP A 282 9.08 -3.58 13.09
N TRP A 283 9.73 -4.66 13.49
CA TRP A 283 9.35 -6.01 13.07
C TRP A 283 8.24 -6.65 13.91
N PHE A 284 8.29 -6.49 15.24
CA PHE A 284 7.40 -7.21 16.17
C PHE A 284 6.35 -6.31 16.83
N GLY A 285 6.39 -5.00 16.57
CA GLY A 285 5.51 -4.02 17.19
C GLY A 285 5.79 -3.80 18.68
N THR A 286 4.85 -3.14 19.36
CA THR A 286 4.99 -2.75 20.78
C THR A 286 4.62 -3.84 21.78
N ALA A 287 4.21 -5.04 21.32
CA ALA A 287 3.84 -6.16 22.19
C ALA A 287 5.04 -6.95 22.73
N VAL A 288 6.26 -6.55 22.37
CA VAL A 288 7.50 -7.15 22.86
C VAL A 288 7.68 -6.92 24.37
N LYS A 289 8.32 -7.89 25.05
CA LYS A 289 8.67 -7.76 26.47
C LYS A 289 10.17 -7.79 26.63
N PHE A 290 10.70 -6.78 27.30
CA PHE A 290 12.12 -6.68 27.63
C PHE A 290 12.36 -7.14 29.07
N SER A 291 13.51 -7.81 29.29
CA SER A 291 13.96 -8.29 30.61
C SER A 291 15.50 -8.44 30.61
N ASN A 292 16.09 -8.63 31.79
CA ASN A 292 17.53 -8.88 31.97
C ASN A 292 18.41 -7.86 31.23
N GLU A 293 18.08 -6.57 31.41
CA GLU A 293 18.83 -5.48 30.79
C GLU A 293 20.22 -5.34 31.41
N THR A 294 21.23 -5.17 30.56
CA THR A 294 22.62 -4.81 30.93
C THR A 294 22.98 -3.47 30.29
N GLU A 295 24.22 -3.04 30.34
CA GLU A 295 24.67 -1.83 29.63
C GLU A 295 24.52 -1.99 28.11
N GLU A 296 24.86 -3.14 27.54
CA GLU A 296 24.95 -3.38 26.09
C GLU A 296 23.79 -4.22 25.55
N THR A 297 23.24 -5.14 26.35
CA THR A 297 22.30 -6.16 25.88
C THR A 297 20.98 -6.16 26.65
N VAL A 298 19.97 -6.78 26.05
CA VAL A 298 18.66 -7.00 26.66
C VAL A 298 18.05 -8.32 26.16
N ASP A 299 17.35 -9.04 27.04
CA ASP A 299 16.55 -10.19 26.65
C ASP A 299 15.15 -9.73 26.18
N VAL A 300 14.73 -10.26 25.05
CA VAL A 300 13.44 -9.95 24.41
C VAL A 300 12.58 -11.20 24.34
N SER A 301 11.30 -11.06 24.67
CA SER A 301 10.32 -12.14 24.50
C SER A 301 9.22 -11.71 23.54
N VAL A 302 8.97 -12.55 22.52
CA VAL A 302 7.96 -12.33 21.48
C VAL A 302 7.18 -13.61 21.22
N LYS A 303 6.00 -13.50 20.63
CA LYS A 303 5.30 -14.63 20.01
C LYS A 303 5.34 -14.46 18.51
N VAL A 304 5.93 -15.40 17.79
CA VAL A 304 6.21 -15.28 16.37
C VAL A 304 6.25 -16.65 15.69
N ASN A 305 5.97 -16.67 14.39
CA ASN A 305 6.15 -17.88 13.59
C ASN A 305 7.61 -18.33 13.63
N GLU A 306 7.83 -19.62 13.94
CA GLU A 306 9.17 -20.18 14.19
C GLU A 306 10.09 -20.05 12.96
N ASN A 307 9.57 -20.32 11.75
CA ASN A 307 10.34 -20.16 10.51
C ASN A 307 10.70 -18.69 10.25
N ALA A 308 9.76 -17.78 10.51
CA ALA A 308 10.02 -16.34 10.38
C ALA A 308 11.13 -15.89 11.33
N MET A 309 11.07 -16.34 12.59
CA MET A 309 12.10 -16.03 13.59
C MET A 309 13.46 -16.61 13.23
N PHE A 310 13.51 -17.83 12.68
CA PHE A 310 14.75 -18.43 12.17
C PHE A 310 15.42 -17.49 11.13
N HIS A 311 14.70 -17.09 10.11
CA HIS A 311 15.23 -16.21 9.06
C HIS A 311 15.57 -14.81 9.58
N TRP A 312 14.76 -14.26 10.46
CA TRP A 312 15.02 -12.97 11.10
C TRP A 312 16.31 -13.01 11.93
N SER A 313 16.51 -14.06 12.75
CA SER A 313 17.72 -14.23 13.53
C SER A 313 18.96 -14.35 12.64
N MET A 314 18.86 -15.09 11.54
CA MET A 314 19.95 -15.20 10.56
C MET A 314 20.27 -13.87 9.86
N GLN A 315 19.28 -13.01 9.64
CA GLN A 315 19.48 -11.67 9.06
C GLN A 315 20.29 -10.76 9.97
N TYR A 316 20.02 -10.79 11.29
CA TYR A 316 20.75 -9.98 12.28
C TYR A 316 22.05 -10.65 12.77
N GLY A 317 22.22 -11.94 12.50
CA GLY A 317 23.46 -12.67 12.69
C GLY A 317 23.97 -12.63 14.13
N THR A 318 25.18 -12.11 14.31
CA THR A 318 25.87 -12.07 15.62
C THR A 318 25.22 -11.17 16.67
N ARG A 319 24.27 -10.33 16.27
CA ARG A 319 23.56 -9.42 17.20
C ARG A 319 22.41 -10.07 17.93
N VAL A 320 22.01 -11.30 17.55
CA VAL A 320 20.85 -11.99 18.10
C VAL A 320 21.24 -13.40 18.53
N GLU A 321 21.00 -13.71 19.79
CA GLU A 321 21.15 -15.06 20.33
C GLU A 321 19.78 -15.59 20.78
N VAL A 322 19.22 -16.57 20.10
CA VAL A 322 17.99 -17.25 20.54
C VAL A 322 18.30 -18.09 21.77
N ILE A 323 17.53 -17.86 22.85
CA ILE A 323 17.64 -18.60 24.12
C ILE A 323 16.61 -19.72 24.14
N GLU A 324 15.36 -19.40 23.81
CA GLU A 324 14.22 -20.32 23.78
C GLU A 324 13.38 -20.11 22.52
N PRO A 325 12.74 -21.16 21.94
CA PRO A 325 12.81 -22.56 22.35
C PRO A 325 14.11 -23.25 21.89
N GLU A 326 14.46 -24.35 22.54
CA GLU A 326 15.68 -25.13 22.23
C GLU A 326 15.66 -25.67 20.79
N SER A 327 14.49 -26.01 20.23
CA SER A 327 14.33 -26.44 18.84
C SER A 327 14.87 -25.39 17.86
N LEU A 328 14.47 -24.13 18.02
CA LEU A 328 14.90 -23.02 17.18
C LEU A 328 16.38 -22.71 17.39
N ARG A 329 16.86 -22.71 18.67
CA ARG A 329 18.27 -22.51 19.00
C ARG A 329 19.16 -23.55 18.31
N LYS A 330 18.77 -24.82 18.35
CA LYS A 330 19.50 -25.91 17.69
C LYS A 330 19.50 -25.75 16.18
N SER A 331 18.36 -25.43 15.57
CA SER A 331 18.25 -25.22 14.12
C SER A 331 19.17 -24.08 13.65
N LEU A 332 19.27 -22.99 14.42
CA LEU A 332 20.19 -21.88 14.14
C LEU A 332 21.65 -22.30 14.29
N ALA A 333 22.00 -23.05 15.36
CA ALA A 333 23.34 -23.54 15.56
C ALA A 333 23.80 -24.47 14.42
N ASP A 334 22.92 -25.35 13.93
CA ASP A 334 23.18 -26.22 12.79
C ASP A 334 23.36 -25.44 11.49
N ALA A 335 22.54 -24.41 11.26
CA ALA A 335 22.68 -23.53 10.11
C ALA A 335 23.98 -22.74 10.12
N VAL A 336 24.38 -22.21 11.28
CA VAL A 336 25.68 -21.49 11.44
C VAL A 336 26.84 -22.40 11.16
N ARG A 337 26.82 -23.65 11.65
CA ARG A 337 27.87 -24.64 11.33
C ARG A 337 27.93 -24.91 9.83
N ALA A 338 26.79 -25.17 9.20
CA ALA A 338 26.74 -25.40 7.76
C ALA A 338 27.23 -24.19 6.94
N MET A 339 26.99 -22.97 7.40
CA MET A 339 27.55 -21.75 6.81
C MET A 339 29.06 -21.69 7.01
N ASN A 340 29.57 -21.94 8.22
CA ASN A 340 31.00 -21.97 8.51
C ASN A 340 31.73 -22.97 7.60
N ASP A 341 31.17 -24.15 7.41
CA ASP A 341 31.74 -25.18 6.54
C ASP A 341 31.80 -24.74 5.07
N LYS A 342 30.77 -24.05 4.57
CA LYS A 342 30.78 -23.50 3.22
C LYS A 342 31.83 -22.42 3.00
N TYR A 343 32.08 -21.56 3.99
CA TYR A 343 33.07 -20.47 3.86
C TYR A 343 34.47 -20.86 4.18
N ASN A 344 34.67 -21.84 5.07
CA ASN A 344 36.02 -22.29 5.51
C ASN A 344 36.40 -23.65 4.97
N GLY A 345 35.48 -24.53 4.61
CA GLY A 345 35.72 -25.89 4.08
C GLY A 345 36.16 -25.96 2.60
N GLY A 346 36.09 -24.85 1.87
CA GLY A 346 36.42 -24.76 0.45
C GLY A 346 37.93 -24.61 0.14
N LYS A 347 38.85 -24.76 1.13
CA LYS A 347 40.30 -24.65 0.95
C LYS A 347 41.04 -26.00 0.90
N THR A 348 40.38 -27.05 0.45
CA THR A 348 41.10 -28.29 0.13
C THR A 348 40.75 -28.71 -1.29
N ASN A 349 41.77 -28.61 -2.14
CA ASN A 349 41.95 -29.16 -3.47
C ASN A 349 41.64 -28.20 -4.65
N GLY A 350 42.68 -27.52 -5.07
CA GLY A 350 42.95 -27.09 -6.40
C GLY A 350 44.44 -26.97 -6.58
#